data_40bca1b6c1a3cb6ebb0ecaf7f1285073
#
_entry.id   40bca1b6c1a3cb6ebb0ecaf7f1285073
#
_cell.length_a   1.000
_cell.length_b   1.000
_cell.length_c   1.000
_cell.angle_alpha   90.00
_cell.angle_beta   90.00
_cell.angle_gamma   90.00
#
_symmetry.space_group_name_H-M   'P 1'
#
loop_
_entity.id
_entity.type
_entity.pdbx_description
1 polymer ?
#
loop_
_entity_poly.entity_id
_entity_poly.type
_entity_poly.pdbx_seq_one_letter_code
_entity_poly.pdbx_strand_id
1 'polypeptide(L)'
;MDAIDEKLLLALRENGRASTAQLARLVGRSRTSVQSRIERLEKQGVIVGYGVLLAPEHGLGAVRAHVMIKVGPKEARAVTAALRAIAQVRVLHSVSGEADLIAVAAAASVAEMDEVIDRIGALDGVERTTSSIILSTKFER
;
A
#
# COMPACT_ATOMS: atom_id res chain seq x y z
N MET A 1 11.55 -16.32 -13.80
CA MET A 1 10.96 -15.12 -14.45
C MET A 1 11.83 -14.74 -15.62
N ASP A 2 11.25 -14.56 -16.80
CA ASP A 2 11.98 -14.21 -18.03
C ASP A 2 11.52 -12.83 -18.56
N ALA A 3 12.16 -12.32 -19.63
CA ALA A 3 11.85 -11.02 -20.21
C ALA A 3 10.39 -10.87 -20.69
N ILE A 4 9.72 -11.98 -20.99
CA ILE A 4 8.29 -11.97 -21.35
C ILE A 4 7.45 -11.76 -20.10
N ASP A 5 7.79 -12.45 -19.01
CA ASP A 5 7.11 -12.27 -17.73
C ASP A 5 7.22 -10.81 -17.23
N GLU A 6 8.41 -10.21 -17.35
CA GLU A 6 8.63 -8.80 -16.98
C GLU A 6 7.76 -7.85 -17.81
N LYS A 7 7.66 -8.07 -19.13
CA LYS A 7 6.78 -7.28 -19.99
C LYS A 7 5.31 -7.43 -19.63
N LEU A 8 4.87 -8.64 -19.28
CA LEU A 8 3.51 -8.91 -18.83
C LEU A 8 3.21 -8.18 -17.51
N LEU A 9 4.14 -8.23 -16.56
CA LEU A 9 3.98 -7.54 -15.27
C LEU A 9 3.93 -6.01 -15.45
N LEU A 10 4.76 -5.43 -16.30
CA LEU A 10 4.71 -4.00 -16.61
C LEU A 10 3.37 -3.62 -17.22
N ALA A 11 2.89 -4.36 -18.22
CA ALA A 11 1.59 -4.09 -18.85
C ALA A 11 0.42 -4.21 -17.87
N LEU A 12 0.44 -5.20 -16.98
CA LEU A 12 -0.58 -5.38 -15.95
C LEU A 12 -0.52 -4.30 -14.87
N ARG A 13 0.65 -3.76 -14.56
CA ARG A 13 0.79 -2.61 -13.65
C ARG A 13 0.18 -1.33 -14.26
N GLU A 14 0.34 -1.12 -15.56
CA GLU A 14 -0.26 0.02 -16.26
C GLU A 14 -1.78 -0.15 -16.44
N ASN A 15 -2.22 -1.37 -16.75
CA ASN A 15 -3.62 -1.70 -16.94
C ASN A 15 -3.92 -3.11 -16.42
N GLY A 16 -4.33 -3.21 -15.17
CA GLY A 16 -4.72 -4.48 -14.52
C GLY A 16 -5.93 -5.16 -15.16
N ARG A 17 -6.65 -4.49 -16.08
CA ARG A 17 -7.77 -5.05 -16.85
C ARG A 17 -7.40 -5.39 -18.29
N ALA A 18 -6.12 -5.36 -18.67
CA ALA A 18 -5.69 -5.76 -19.99
C ALA A 18 -6.13 -7.20 -20.28
N SER A 19 -6.81 -7.40 -21.41
CA SER A 19 -7.24 -8.75 -21.81
C SER A 19 -6.05 -9.63 -22.19
N THR A 20 -6.19 -10.94 -21.99
CA THR A 20 -5.17 -11.91 -22.43
C THR A 20 -4.83 -11.73 -23.92
N ALA A 21 -5.81 -11.33 -24.76
CA ALA A 21 -5.59 -11.05 -26.16
C ALA A 21 -4.72 -9.81 -26.41
N GLN A 22 -4.88 -8.76 -25.61
CA GLN A 22 -4.03 -7.56 -25.67
C GLN A 22 -2.61 -7.88 -25.21
N LEU A 23 -2.47 -8.58 -24.12
CA LEU A 23 -1.18 -9.03 -23.59
C LEU A 23 -0.46 -9.96 -24.56
N ALA A 24 -1.17 -10.90 -25.18
CA ALA A 24 -0.62 -11.82 -26.17
C ALA A 24 -0.03 -11.08 -27.38
N ARG A 25 -0.74 -10.08 -27.88
CA ARG A 25 -0.23 -9.19 -28.96
C ARG A 25 1.01 -8.42 -28.55
N LEU A 26 1.01 -7.87 -27.33
CA LEU A 26 2.11 -7.08 -26.79
C LEU A 26 3.42 -7.89 -26.71
N VAL A 27 3.32 -9.14 -26.24
CA VAL A 27 4.52 -9.98 -26.04
C VAL A 27 4.81 -10.94 -27.19
N GLY A 28 3.98 -10.95 -28.25
CA GLY A 28 4.16 -11.81 -29.42
C GLY A 28 4.03 -13.31 -29.09
N ARG A 29 3.04 -13.67 -28.27
CA ARG A 29 2.76 -15.06 -27.85
C ARG A 29 1.29 -15.41 -28.01
N SER A 30 0.97 -16.72 -27.95
CA SER A 30 -0.44 -17.17 -27.94
C SER A 30 -1.14 -16.77 -26.64
N ARG A 31 -2.47 -16.63 -26.70
CA ARG A 31 -3.30 -16.37 -25.52
C ARG A 31 -3.12 -17.43 -24.43
N THR A 32 -3.08 -18.70 -24.83
CA THR A 32 -2.87 -19.83 -23.91
C THR A 32 -1.51 -19.72 -23.20
N SER A 33 -0.43 -19.37 -23.93
CA SER A 33 0.87 -19.17 -23.32
C SER A 33 0.90 -18.03 -22.33
N VAL A 34 0.24 -16.90 -22.64
CA VAL A 34 0.14 -15.74 -21.75
C VAL A 34 -0.68 -16.10 -20.50
N GLN A 35 -1.83 -16.76 -20.68
CA GLN A 35 -2.67 -17.18 -19.55
C GLN A 35 -1.89 -18.08 -18.58
N SER A 36 -1.21 -19.10 -19.11
CA SER A 36 -0.40 -20.03 -18.31
C SER A 36 0.73 -19.32 -17.55
N ARG A 37 1.33 -18.28 -18.14
CA ARG A 37 2.37 -17.48 -17.48
C ARG A 37 1.80 -16.64 -16.33
N ILE A 38 0.67 -15.98 -16.54
CA ILE A 38 -0.01 -15.20 -15.50
C ILE A 38 -0.38 -16.10 -14.32
N GLU A 39 -1.04 -17.23 -14.58
CA GLU A 39 -1.40 -18.20 -13.54
C GLU A 39 -0.19 -18.71 -12.76
N ARG A 40 0.94 -18.93 -13.44
CA ARG A 40 2.19 -19.30 -12.78
C ARG A 40 2.71 -18.17 -11.87
N LEU A 41 2.68 -16.91 -12.34
CA LEU A 41 3.13 -15.74 -11.56
C LEU A 41 2.24 -15.52 -10.33
N GLU A 42 0.93 -15.76 -10.45
CA GLU A 42 -0.02 -15.74 -9.34
C GLU A 42 0.29 -16.87 -8.33
N LYS A 43 0.45 -18.09 -8.83
CA LYS A 43 0.78 -19.26 -7.99
C LYS A 43 2.09 -19.11 -7.24
N GLN A 44 3.08 -18.46 -7.85
CA GLN A 44 4.39 -18.18 -7.24
C GLN A 44 4.36 -16.97 -6.29
N GLY A 45 3.22 -16.26 -6.17
CA GLY A 45 3.10 -15.07 -5.34
C GLY A 45 3.86 -13.84 -5.88
N VAL A 46 4.27 -13.86 -7.15
CA VAL A 46 4.84 -12.69 -7.83
C VAL A 46 3.73 -11.66 -8.07
N ILE A 47 2.55 -12.13 -8.51
CA ILE A 47 1.32 -11.35 -8.51
C ILE A 47 0.57 -11.74 -7.24
N VAL A 48 0.46 -10.82 -6.31
CA VAL A 48 -0.22 -11.04 -5.02
C VAL A 48 -1.69 -10.61 -5.07
N GLY A 49 -2.11 -9.93 -6.13
CA GLY A 49 -3.49 -9.47 -6.30
C GLY A 49 -3.61 -8.35 -7.33
N TYR A 50 -4.84 -7.93 -7.55
CA TYR A 50 -5.22 -6.83 -8.43
C TYR A 50 -6.03 -5.83 -7.63
N GLY A 51 -5.89 -4.55 -7.93
CA GLY A 51 -6.57 -3.48 -7.21
C GLY A 51 -7.28 -2.50 -8.13
N VAL A 52 -8.17 -1.73 -7.54
CA VAL A 52 -8.85 -0.61 -8.21
C VAL A 52 -8.29 0.69 -7.65
N LEU A 53 -7.87 1.58 -8.54
CA LEU A 53 -7.56 2.96 -8.20
C LEU A 53 -8.87 3.76 -8.30
N LEU A 54 -9.27 4.38 -7.19
CA LEU A 54 -10.48 5.19 -7.12
C LEU A 54 -10.12 6.66 -7.24
N ALA A 55 -11.01 7.42 -7.90
CA ALA A 55 -10.90 8.86 -7.86
C ALA A 55 -10.98 9.39 -6.42
N PRO A 56 -10.28 10.48 -6.08
CA PRO A 56 -10.19 10.98 -4.70
C PRO A 56 -11.54 11.14 -4.00
N GLU A 57 -12.56 11.55 -4.72
CA GLU A 57 -13.93 11.75 -4.23
C GLU A 57 -14.68 10.44 -3.91
N HIS A 58 -14.18 9.31 -4.39
CA HIS A 58 -14.75 7.97 -4.15
C HIS A 58 -13.84 7.07 -3.30
N GLY A 59 -12.66 7.57 -2.93
CA GLY A 59 -11.70 6.83 -2.12
C GLY A 59 -12.23 6.59 -0.70
N LEU A 60 -12.05 5.38 -0.20
CA LEU A 60 -12.26 5.07 1.22
C LEU A 60 -11.16 5.80 2.03
N GLY A 61 -11.51 6.90 2.64
CA GLY A 61 -10.60 7.76 3.39
C GLY A 61 -10.30 9.06 2.65
N ALA A 62 -11.22 10.03 2.74
CA ALA A 62 -11.06 11.36 2.16
C ALA A 62 -9.86 12.12 2.76
N VAL A 63 -9.47 11.78 3.99
CA VAL A 63 -8.33 12.38 4.70
C VAL A 63 -7.26 11.34 4.88
N ARG A 64 -6.05 11.65 4.40
CA ARG A 64 -4.86 10.79 4.56
C ARG A 64 -3.81 11.53 5.38
N ALA A 65 -3.03 10.77 6.15
CA ALA A 65 -1.93 11.32 6.92
C ALA A 65 -0.73 10.37 6.94
N HIS A 66 0.45 10.95 7.02
CA HIS A 66 1.67 10.25 7.45
C HIS A 66 1.86 10.50 8.94
N VAL A 67 1.99 9.44 9.71
CA VAL A 67 2.27 9.49 11.14
C VAL A 67 3.64 8.89 11.38
N MET A 68 4.61 9.74 11.67
CA MET A 68 5.96 9.34 12.07
C MET A 68 5.93 8.96 13.54
N ILE A 69 6.46 7.79 13.88
CA ILE A 69 6.35 7.17 15.19
C ILE A 69 7.74 6.85 15.71
N LYS A 70 8.06 7.40 16.88
CA LYS A 70 9.22 7.01 17.67
C LYS A 70 8.80 5.97 18.69
N VAL A 71 9.47 4.83 18.73
CA VAL A 71 9.18 3.75 19.67
C VAL A 71 10.32 3.57 20.67
N GLY A 72 9.99 3.03 21.84
CA GLY A 72 10.98 2.66 22.84
C GLY A 72 11.85 1.48 22.39
N PRO A 73 13.01 1.28 23.03
CA PRO A 73 13.89 0.15 22.77
C PRO A 73 13.13 -1.17 22.89
N LYS A 74 13.23 -2.03 21.87
CA LYS A 74 12.54 -3.34 21.79
C LYS A 74 11.02 -3.31 21.67
N GLU A 75 10.39 -2.14 21.56
CA GLU A 75 8.93 -1.99 21.50
C GLU A 75 8.36 -2.08 20.07
N ALA A 76 9.21 -1.97 19.04
CA ALA A 76 8.78 -1.90 17.64
C ALA A 76 7.87 -3.07 17.23
N ARG A 77 8.13 -4.28 17.70
CA ARG A 77 7.33 -5.45 17.37
C ARG A 77 5.92 -5.40 17.96
N ALA A 78 5.81 -5.02 19.24
CA ALA A 78 4.52 -4.91 19.92
C ALA A 78 3.71 -3.75 19.35
N VAL A 79 4.34 -2.59 19.09
CA VAL A 79 3.72 -1.43 18.45
C VAL A 79 3.22 -1.77 17.05
N THR A 80 4.02 -2.49 16.26
CA THR A 80 3.60 -2.97 14.92
C THR A 80 2.34 -3.84 14.99
N ALA A 81 2.26 -4.75 15.95
CA ALA A 81 1.08 -5.60 16.14
C ALA A 81 -0.16 -4.76 16.54
N ALA A 82 0.01 -3.79 17.44
CA ALA A 82 -1.05 -2.89 17.87
C ALA A 82 -1.55 -1.99 16.72
N LEU A 83 -0.63 -1.45 15.91
CA LEU A 83 -0.97 -0.63 14.74
C LEU A 83 -1.75 -1.41 13.68
N ARG A 84 -1.44 -2.70 13.49
CA ARG A 84 -2.17 -3.57 12.56
C ARG A 84 -3.64 -3.74 12.93
N ALA A 85 -3.99 -3.61 14.20
CA ALA A 85 -5.38 -3.69 14.68
C ALA A 85 -6.17 -2.39 14.43
N ILE A 86 -5.52 -1.28 14.07
CA ILE A 86 -6.17 -0.02 13.73
C ILE A 86 -6.53 -0.03 12.25
N ALA A 87 -7.81 -0.17 11.93
CA ALA A 87 -8.29 -0.33 10.55
C ALA A 87 -7.92 0.87 9.64
N GLN A 88 -7.80 2.06 10.18
CA GLN A 88 -7.42 3.27 9.47
C GLN A 88 -5.92 3.30 9.10
N VAL A 89 -5.07 2.53 9.75
CA VAL A 89 -3.67 2.35 9.35
C VAL A 89 -3.61 1.41 8.15
N ARG A 90 -3.28 1.94 6.99
CA ARG A 90 -3.28 1.21 5.71
C ARG A 90 -1.93 0.62 5.38
N VAL A 91 -0.87 1.33 5.71
CA VAL A 91 0.51 0.91 5.45
C VAL A 91 1.37 1.27 6.65
N LEU A 92 2.33 0.43 6.97
CA LEU A 92 3.33 0.69 8.00
C LEU A 92 4.71 0.38 7.43
N HIS A 93 5.59 1.36 7.50
CA HIS A 93 6.98 1.22 7.09
C HIS A 93 7.91 1.31 8.30
N SER A 94 8.93 0.46 8.34
CA SER A 94 10.11 0.70 9.18
C SER A 94 11.05 1.62 8.42
N VAL A 95 11.55 2.63 9.09
CA VAL A 95 12.38 3.66 8.47
C VAL A 95 13.65 3.92 9.29
N SER A 96 14.64 4.50 8.63
CA SER A 96 15.83 5.04 9.29
C SER A 96 15.64 6.53 9.56
N GLY A 97 16.38 7.07 10.55
CA GLY A 97 16.35 8.49 10.89
C GLY A 97 15.71 8.76 12.25
N GLU A 98 15.06 9.90 12.40
CA GLU A 98 14.48 10.32 13.69
C GLU A 98 13.27 9.47 14.11
N ALA A 99 12.47 9.01 13.15
CA ALA A 99 11.38 8.07 13.40
C ALA A 99 11.85 6.63 13.22
N ASP A 100 11.20 5.70 13.88
CA ASP A 100 11.41 4.26 13.72
C ASP A 100 10.39 3.64 12.77
N LEU A 101 9.17 4.18 12.76
CA LEU A 101 8.07 3.73 11.92
C LEU A 101 7.38 4.95 11.27
N ILE A 102 6.83 4.73 10.07
CA ILE A 102 5.88 5.66 9.43
C ILE A 102 4.62 4.87 9.11
N ALA A 103 3.50 5.30 9.68
CA ALA A 103 2.18 4.81 9.33
C ALA A 103 1.55 5.73 8.27
N VAL A 104 0.94 5.12 7.25
CA VAL A 104 0.03 5.83 6.33
C VAL A 104 -1.38 5.50 6.78
N ALA A 105 -2.09 6.51 7.28
CA ALA A 105 -3.45 6.38 7.75
C ALA A 105 -4.44 7.04 6.80
N ALA A 106 -5.67 6.52 6.75
CA ALA A 106 -6.78 7.07 6.00
C ALA A 106 -8.05 7.05 6.85
N ALA A 107 -8.76 8.17 6.87
CA ALA A 107 -9.99 8.37 7.64
C ALA A 107 -11.04 9.11 6.81
N ALA A 108 -12.31 9.00 7.18
CA ALA A 108 -13.41 9.64 6.47
C ALA A 108 -13.46 11.16 6.68
N SER A 109 -12.90 11.65 7.79
CA SER A 109 -12.89 13.06 8.15
C SER A 109 -11.63 13.44 8.92
N VAL A 110 -11.39 14.75 9.06
CA VAL A 110 -10.29 15.29 9.88
C VAL A 110 -10.52 14.92 11.35
N ALA A 111 -11.76 14.94 11.84
CA ALA A 111 -12.08 14.56 13.20
C ALA A 111 -11.74 13.09 13.49
N GLU A 112 -12.10 12.18 12.58
CA GLU A 112 -11.71 10.76 12.70
C GLU A 112 -10.20 10.59 12.62
N MET A 113 -9.51 11.34 11.76
CA MET A 113 -8.05 11.30 11.68
C MET A 113 -7.38 11.74 12.96
N ASP A 114 -7.90 12.76 13.62
CA ASP A 114 -7.42 13.24 14.92
C ASP A 114 -7.53 12.13 15.98
N GLU A 115 -8.68 11.46 16.06
CA GLU A 115 -8.89 10.30 16.94
C GLU A 115 -7.91 9.16 16.63
N VAL A 116 -7.63 8.90 15.36
CA VAL A 116 -6.67 7.86 14.94
C VAL A 116 -5.26 8.22 15.40
N ILE A 117 -4.84 9.47 15.22
CA ILE A 117 -3.53 9.95 15.65
C ILE A 117 -3.39 9.84 17.16
N ASP A 118 -4.41 10.22 17.91
CA ASP A 118 -4.44 10.09 19.38
C ASP A 118 -4.34 8.62 19.82
N ARG A 119 -5.07 7.72 19.16
CA ARG A 119 -4.98 6.29 19.43
C ARG A 119 -3.58 5.74 19.16
N ILE A 120 -2.93 6.17 18.10
CA ILE A 120 -1.54 5.77 17.79
C ILE A 120 -0.60 6.27 18.87
N GLY A 121 -0.74 7.55 19.28
CA GLY A 121 0.09 8.16 20.31
C GLY A 121 -0.07 7.53 21.68
N ALA A 122 -1.25 6.97 21.97
CA ALA A 122 -1.58 6.33 23.26
C ALA A 122 -1.14 4.86 23.34
N LEU A 123 -0.61 4.26 22.25
CA LEU A 123 -0.14 2.89 22.29
C LEU A 123 1.07 2.73 23.21
N ASP A 124 1.06 1.65 24.00
CA ASP A 124 2.21 1.29 24.82
C ASP A 124 3.45 1.06 23.92
N GLY A 125 4.57 1.67 24.32
CA GLY A 125 5.82 1.62 23.56
C GLY A 125 6.01 2.75 22.55
N VAL A 126 4.98 3.56 22.28
CA VAL A 126 5.10 4.79 21.50
C VAL A 126 5.60 5.92 22.39
N GLU A 127 6.76 6.50 22.05
CA GLU A 127 7.34 7.61 22.79
C GLU A 127 6.85 8.97 22.26
N ARG A 128 6.75 9.09 20.93
CA ARG A 128 6.36 10.34 20.27
C ARG A 128 5.80 10.06 18.89
N THR A 129 4.84 10.86 18.48
CA THR A 129 4.31 10.90 17.12
C THR A 129 4.44 12.30 16.54
N THR A 130 4.65 12.36 15.23
CA THR A 130 4.55 13.58 14.44
C THR A 130 3.73 13.27 13.21
N SER A 131 2.61 13.95 13.04
CA SER A 131 1.67 13.68 11.96
C SER A 131 1.67 14.80 10.91
N SER A 132 1.48 14.42 9.66
CA SER A 132 1.30 15.34 8.53
C SER A 132 0.08 14.91 7.74
N ILE A 133 -0.97 15.73 7.77
CA ILE A 133 -2.16 15.51 6.94
C ILE A 133 -1.83 15.87 5.49
N ILE A 134 -2.16 14.97 4.57
CA ILE A 134 -1.98 15.18 3.14
C ILE A 134 -3.10 16.10 2.64
N LEU A 135 -2.74 17.33 2.29
CA LEU A 135 -3.70 18.32 1.78
C LEU A 135 -4.05 18.06 0.32
N SER A 136 -3.07 17.64 -0.50
CA SER A 136 -3.27 17.27 -1.90
C SER A 136 -2.13 16.41 -2.40
N THR A 137 -2.44 15.45 -3.26
CA THR A 137 -1.44 14.70 -4.03
C THR A 137 -1.20 15.45 -5.34
N LYS A 138 0.05 15.82 -5.62
CA LYS A 138 0.39 16.57 -6.83
C LYS A 138 0.49 15.67 -8.06
N PHE A 139 1.00 14.46 -7.89
CA PHE A 139 0.98 13.39 -8.88
C PHE A 139 1.22 12.04 -8.23
N GLU A 140 0.76 10.97 -8.87
CA GLU A 140 1.02 9.57 -8.52
C GLU A 140 1.24 8.80 -9.84
N ARG A 141 2.21 7.87 -9.88
CA ARG A 141 2.56 7.07 -11.08
C ARG A 141 2.61 5.59 -10.75
#